data_a1982fa27538fbcb328a9be262b03597
#
_entry.id   a1982fa27538fbcb328a9be262b03597
#
_cell.length_a   1.000
_cell.length_b   1.000
_cell.length_c   1.000
_cell.angle_alpha   90.00
_cell.angle_beta   90.00
_cell.angle_gamma   90.00
#
_symmetry.space_group_name_H-M   'P 1'
#
loop_
_entity.id
_entity.type
_entity.pdbx_description
1 polymer ?
#
loop_
_entity_poly.entity_id
_entity_poly.type
_entity_poly.pdbx_seq_one_letter_code
_entity_poly.pdbx_strand_id
1 'polypeptide(L)'
;MDFVGANLDEAPYVRMTQELIKEFPRSGGPFSIEPDASSGSYFWGANSLGLDVEVADWPTTGWQIDAQFTRFISTPREVSRQTDLGDSIMTAIVLAPLADRPISFTDLGRLRVQECERVQALRTELTKCGAVIREEGDTLHVEPSPGMHGAEIETYNDHRMAMCFALLGIKVPGIRLRNPACVKKTFPNFFQKFAADPPRGLGVGIQGVDGRSLSNEELFVA
;
A
#
# COMPACT_ATOMS: atom_id res chain seq x y z
N MET A 1 17.93 -3.62 24.75
CA MET A 1 18.54 -4.00 23.44
C MET A 1 18.92 -2.71 22.76
N ASP A 2 20.20 -2.50 22.50
CA ASP A 2 20.67 -1.25 21.89
C ASP A 2 20.89 -1.48 20.39
N PHE A 3 20.58 -0.49 19.58
CA PHE A 3 20.86 -0.51 18.15
C PHE A 3 22.37 -0.36 17.92
N VAL A 4 22.96 -1.29 17.20
CA VAL A 4 24.35 -1.20 16.76
C VAL A 4 24.35 -1.18 15.22
N GLY A 5 24.67 -0.03 14.64
CA GLY A 5 24.74 0.14 13.19
C GLY A 5 24.34 1.55 12.75
N ALA A 6 24.76 1.92 11.52
CA ALA A 6 24.51 3.23 10.93
C ALA A 6 23.23 3.26 10.05
N ASN A 7 22.61 2.10 9.75
CA ASN A 7 21.42 2.05 8.90
C ASN A 7 20.17 2.21 9.75
N LEU A 8 19.47 3.34 9.58
CA LEU A 8 18.26 3.70 10.30
C LEU A 8 16.96 3.42 9.49
N ASP A 9 17.08 2.91 8.28
CA ASP A 9 15.94 2.75 7.35
C ASP A 9 14.84 1.83 7.91
N GLU A 10 15.21 0.86 8.72
CA GLU A 10 14.28 -0.08 9.36
C GLU A 10 14.04 0.22 10.85
N ALA A 11 14.54 1.35 11.35
CA ALA A 11 14.39 1.72 12.76
C ALA A 11 12.93 1.71 13.26
N PRO A 12 11.91 2.14 12.47
CA PRO A 12 10.51 2.05 12.89
C PRO A 12 10.07 0.62 13.19
N TYR A 13 10.43 -0.35 12.35
CA TYR A 13 10.05 -1.76 12.52
C TYR A 13 10.80 -2.44 13.68
N VAL A 14 12.04 -2.04 13.91
CA VAL A 14 12.78 -2.53 15.08
C VAL A 14 12.19 -1.96 16.37
N ARG A 15 11.81 -0.68 16.41
CA ARG A 15 11.09 -0.09 17.57
C ARG A 15 9.78 -0.80 17.83
N MET A 16 8.96 -1.03 16.80
CA MET A 16 7.74 -1.81 16.92
C MET A 16 7.99 -3.16 17.57
N THR A 17 9.01 -3.89 17.12
CA THR A 17 9.39 -5.19 17.69
C THR A 17 9.81 -5.06 19.15
N GLN A 18 10.57 -4.03 19.52
CA GLN A 18 10.96 -3.78 20.90
C GLN A 18 9.76 -3.50 21.81
N GLU A 19 8.76 -2.73 21.35
CA GLU A 19 7.54 -2.49 22.11
C GLU A 19 6.72 -3.77 22.29
N LEU A 20 6.56 -4.56 21.23
CA LEU A 20 5.91 -5.87 21.31
C LEU A 20 6.59 -6.80 22.33
N ILE A 21 7.93 -6.84 22.37
CA ILE A 21 8.68 -7.65 23.35
C ILE A 21 8.41 -7.19 24.79
N LYS A 22 8.23 -5.89 25.04
CA LYS A 22 7.93 -5.36 26.38
C LYS A 22 6.55 -5.79 26.86
N GLU A 23 5.58 -5.77 25.97
CA GLU A 23 4.17 -6.06 26.27
C GLU A 23 3.87 -7.57 26.26
N PHE A 24 4.70 -8.37 25.60
CA PHE A 24 4.47 -9.81 25.49
C PHE A 24 4.52 -10.47 26.88
N PRO A 25 3.51 -11.28 27.26
CA PRO A 25 3.41 -11.86 28.60
C PRO A 25 4.58 -12.83 28.86
N ARG A 26 5.44 -12.50 29.85
CA ARG A 26 6.63 -13.29 30.18
C ARG A 26 6.35 -14.72 30.65
N SER A 27 5.16 -14.94 31.21
CA SER A 27 4.70 -16.26 31.67
C SER A 27 3.95 -17.04 30.59
N GLY A 28 3.87 -16.53 29.37
CA GLY A 28 2.99 -17.05 28.33
C GLY A 28 1.53 -16.63 28.56
N GLY A 29 0.66 -16.93 27.58
CA GLY A 29 -0.75 -16.60 27.62
C GLY A 29 -1.22 -15.91 26.33
N PRO A 30 -2.52 -15.56 26.24
CA PRO A 30 -3.03 -14.84 25.07
C PRO A 30 -2.43 -13.43 24.98
N PHE A 31 -2.09 -13.03 23.76
CA PHE A 31 -1.62 -11.69 23.43
C PHE A 31 -2.31 -11.20 22.16
N SER A 32 -2.92 -10.03 22.23
CA SER A 32 -3.63 -9.42 21.09
C SER A 32 -2.65 -8.54 20.31
N ILE A 33 -2.44 -8.86 19.04
CA ILE A 33 -1.62 -8.07 18.12
C ILE A 33 -2.53 -7.10 17.39
N GLU A 34 -2.11 -5.84 17.24
CA GLU A 34 -2.81 -4.84 16.43
C GLU A 34 -2.98 -5.31 14.98
N PRO A 35 -4.06 -4.91 14.29
CA PRO A 35 -4.18 -5.06 12.85
C PRO A 35 -3.00 -4.45 12.11
N ASP A 36 -2.64 -5.04 10.96
CA ASP A 36 -1.55 -4.55 10.11
C ASP A 36 -1.95 -3.25 9.39
N ALA A 37 -1.35 -2.13 9.80
CA ALA A 37 -1.61 -0.82 9.22
C ALA A 37 -1.14 -0.71 7.76
N SER A 38 -0.07 -1.40 7.37
CA SER A 38 0.35 -1.43 5.96
C SER A 38 -0.73 -2.03 5.08
N SER A 39 -1.31 -3.17 5.48
CA SER A 39 -2.42 -3.81 4.76
C SER A 39 -3.71 -2.99 4.82
N GLY A 40 -4.00 -2.36 5.94
CA GLY A 40 -5.16 -1.48 6.10
C GLY A 40 -5.08 -0.20 5.23
N SER A 41 -3.88 0.23 4.86
CA SER A 41 -3.67 1.45 4.06
C SER A 41 -4.37 1.40 2.70
N TYR A 42 -4.53 0.23 2.08
CA TYR A 42 -5.24 0.09 0.81
C TYR A 42 -6.72 0.44 0.94
N PHE A 43 -7.34 0.07 2.05
CA PHE A 43 -8.75 0.37 2.33
C PHE A 43 -8.93 1.83 2.75
N TRP A 44 -8.07 2.36 3.62
CA TRP A 44 -8.06 3.79 3.94
C TRP A 44 -7.78 4.66 2.71
N GLY A 45 -6.90 4.22 1.80
CA GLY A 45 -6.62 4.91 0.54
C GLY A 45 -7.84 5.04 -0.36
N ALA A 46 -8.81 4.12 -0.26
CA ALA A 46 -10.06 4.20 -1.00
C ALA A 46 -10.91 5.44 -0.65
N ASN A 47 -10.74 6.01 0.56
CA ASN A 47 -11.40 7.26 0.94
C ASN A 47 -10.97 8.45 0.08
N SER A 48 -9.68 8.51 -0.30
CA SER A 48 -9.19 9.55 -1.22
C SER A 48 -9.77 9.43 -2.63
N LEU A 49 -10.36 8.27 -2.95
CA LEU A 49 -11.04 8.00 -4.22
C LEU A 49 -12.56 8.24 -4.17
N GLY A 50 -13.07 8.70 -3.01
CA GLY A 50 -14.47 9.04 -2.80
C GLY A 50 -15.32 7.89 -2.26
N LEU A 51 -14.73 6.81 -1.77
CA LEU A 51 -15.42 5.78 -1.01
C LEU A 51 -15.48 6.17 0.47
N ASP A 52 -16.54 5.75 1.17
CA ASP A 52 -16.68 5.94 2.61
C ASP A 52 -16.33 4.61 3.31
N VAL A 53 -15.06 4.49 3.72
CA VAL A 53 -14.50 3.25 4.27
C VAL A 53 -13.93 3.51 5.64
N GLU A 54 -14.29 2.66 6.59
CA GLU A 54 -13.66 2.57 7.90
C GLU A 54 -12.93 1.22 8.04
N VAL A 55 -11.69 1.27 8.51
CA VAL A 55 -10.93 0.07 8.88
C VAL A 55 -11.06 -0.12 10.38
N ALA A 56 -11.79 -1.17 10.77
CA ALA A 56 -12.03 -1.48 12.18
C ALA A 56 -10.71 -1.73 12.92
N ASP A 57 -10.73 -1.41 14.22
CA ASP A 57 -9.60 -1.63 15.14
C ASP A 57 -8.27 -1.04 14.63
N TRP A 58 -8.31 0.11 13.93
CA TRP A 58 -7.11 0.77 13.44
C TRP A 58 -6.10 0.98 14.57
N PRO A 59 -4.80 0.67 14.35
CA PRO A 59 -3.78 0.75 15.39
C PRO A 59 -3.66 2.13 16.03
N THR A 60 -3.65 2.18 17.36
CA THR A 60 -3.59 3.42 18.13
C THR A 60 -2.42 3.50 19.10
N THR A 61 -1.63 2.42 19.26
CA THR A 61 -0.48 2.40 20.18
C THR A 61 0.67 3.28 19.73
N GLY A 62 0.75 3.62 18.44
CA GLY A 62 1.88 4.33 17.85
C GLY A 62 3.08 3.43 17.55
N TRP A 63 2.97 2.12 17.68
CA TRP A 63 4.05 1.18 17.40
C TRP A 63 4.31 1.02 15.90
N GLN A 64 3.23 0.98 15.10
CA GLN A 64 3.31 0.89 13.65
C GLN A 64 3.39 2.29 13.04
N ILE A 65 4.50 2.59 12.33
CA ILE A 65 4.64 3.86 11.61
C ILE A 65 3.53 4.03 10.58
N ASP A 66 3.14 2.95 9.92
CA ASP A 66 2.09 2.94 8.89
C ASP A 66 0.69 3.30 9.45
N ALA A 67 0.49 3.26 10.78
CA ALA A 67 -0.75 3.73 11.40
C ALA A 67 -0.99 5.24 11.18
N GLN A 68 0.05 5.99 10.81
CA GLN A 68 -0.08 7.40 10.46
C GLN A 68 -0.71 7.63 9.08
N PHE A 69 -0.94 6.59 8.27
CA PHE A 69 -1.45 6.69 6.90
C PHE A 69 -2.73 7.54 6.79
N THR A 70 -3.61 7.49 7.77
CA THR A 70 -4.84 8.28 7.81
C THR A 70 -4.61 9.79 7.76
N ARG A 71 -3.44 10.27 8.21
CA ARG A 71 -3.05 11.70 8.19
C ARG A 71 -2.60 12.15 6.81
N PHE A 72 -2.15 11.23 5.95
CA PHE A 72 -1.59 11.51 4.63
C PHE A 72 -2.63 11.45 3.51
N ILE A 73 -3.88 11.10 3.82
CA ILE A 73 -5.01 11.19 2.87
C ILE A 73 -5.26 12.65 2.44
N SER A 74 -4.88 13.64 3.26
CA SER A 74 -5.01 15.08 2.99
C SER A 74 -3.76 15.69 2.31
N THR A 75 -3.21 15.02 1.32
CA THR A 75 -2.18 15.50 0.36
C THR A 75 -1.08 16.40 0.96
N PRO A 76 -0.11 15.87 1.75
CA PRO A 76 1.08 16.61 2.14
C PRO A 76 1.95 16.90 0.90
N ARG A 77 2.87 17.87 1.00
CA ARG A 77 3.82 18.18 -0.10
C ARG A 77 5.00 17.22 -0.16
N GLU A 78 5.36 16.66 0.96
CA GLU A 78 6.47 15.72 1.12
C GLU A 78 6.10 14.62 2.12
N VAL A 79 6.54 13.40 1.84
CA VAL A 79 6.32 12.22 2.67
C VAL A 79 7.60 11.41 2.70
N SER A 80 8.13 11.18 3.88
CA SER A 80 9.33 10.35 4.11
C SER A 80 8.95 8.92 4.47
N ARG A 81 9.63 7.94 3.85
CA ARG A 81 9.47 6.53 4.25
C ARG A 81 10.00 6.27 5.67
N GLN A 82 11.01 7.01 6.10
CA GLN A 82 11.64 6.78 7.40
C GLN A 82 10.87 7.37 8.57
N THR A 83 10.25 8.56 8.37
CA THR A 83 9.67 9.33 9.47
C THR A 83 8.16 9.40 9.45
N ASP A 84 7.54 9.21 8.30
CA ASP A 84 6.10 9.43 8.14
C ASP A 84 5.34 8.13 7.85
N LEU A 85 5.73 7.39 6.82
CA LEU A 85 5.11 6.13 6.44
C LEU A 85 6.20 5.07 6.18
N GLY A 86 5.96 3.85 6.61
CA GLY A 86 6.77 2.71 6.25
C GLY A 86 6.44 2.22 4.83
N ASP A 87 6.05 0.96 4.71
CA ASP A 87 5.73 0.36 3.42
C ASP A 87 4.38 0.85 2.83
N SER A 88 3.48 1.43 3.65
CA SER A 88 2.26 2.08 3.16
C SER A 88 2.53 3.30 2.29
N ILE A 89 3.76 3.81 2.27
CA ILE A 89 4.17 4.88 1.34
C ILE A 89 3.90 4.49 -0.12
N MET A 90 3.98 3.21 -0.48
CA MET A 90 3.66 2.74 -1.83
C MET A 90 2.19 3.01 -2.19
N THR A 91 1.27 2.84 -1.23
CA THR A 91 -0.15 3.21 -1.40
C THR A 91 -0.29 4.71 -1.68
N ALA A 92 0.42 5.55 -0.91
CA ALA A 92 0.40 7.00 -1.10
C ALA A 92 1.00 7.41 -2.46
N ILE A 93 2.10 6.80 -2.91
CA ILE A 93 2.72 7.06 -4.21
C ILE A 93 1.76 6.76 -5.35
N VAL A 94 1.05 5.63 -5.30
CA VAL A 94 0.13 5.23 -6.37
C VAL A 94 -1.10 6.14 -6.44
N LEU A 95 -1.53 6.72 -5.33
CA LEU A 95 -2.65 7.67 -5.27
C LEU A 95 -2.25 9.11 -5.64
N ALA A 96 -0.96 9.46 -5.52
CA ALA A 96 -0.48 10.82 -5.72
C ALA A 96 -0.80 11.44 -7.09
N PRO A 97 -0.81 10.71 -8.23
CA PRO A 97 -1.20 11.29 -9.52
C PRO A 97 -2.64 11.82 -9.56
N LEU A 98 -3.49 11.36 -8.65
CA LEU A 98 -4.89 11.79 -8.52
C LEU A 98 -5.07 12.96 -7.53
N ALA A 99 -4.00 13.41 -6.88
CA ALA A 99 -4.01 14.54 -5.96
C ALA A 99 -4.16 15.89 -6.71
N ASP A 100 -4.41 16.96 -5.96
CA ASP A 100 -4.57 18.32 -6.47
C ASP A 100 -3.26 19.11 -6.58
N ARG A 101 -2.17 18.53 -6.08
CA ARG A 101 -0.83 19.19 -6.03
C ARG A 101 0.30 18.16 -6.12
N PRO A 102 1.51 18.61 -6.49
CA PRO A 102 2.71 17.77 -6.48
C PRO A 102 3.05 17.25 -5.08
N ILE A 103 3.51 16.00 -5.03
CA ILE A 103 3.98 15.34 -3.81
C ILE A 103 5.36 14.74 -4.08
N SER A 104 6.29 14.96 -3.15
CA SER A 104 7.62 14.33 -3.15
C SER A 104 7.65 13.21 -2.10
N PHE A 105 8.11 12.03 -2.51
CA PHE A 105 8.29 10.88 -1.63
C PHE A 105 9.78 10.61 -1.46
N THR A 106 10.27 10.74 -0.23
CA THR A 106 11.69 10.69 0.11
C THR A 106 12.08 9.44 0.88
N ASP A 107 13.38 9.20 1.04
CA ASP A 107 13.95 8.09 1.80
C ASP A 107 13.53 6.70 1.27
N LEU A 108 13.39 6.58 -0.06
CA LEU A 108 12.91 5.37 -0.70
C LEU A 108 13.98 4.30 -0.93
N GLY A 109 15.22 4.52 -0.51
CA GLY A 109 16.35 3.64 -0.78
C GLY A 109 16.08 2.18 -0.36
N ARG A 110 15.41 1.98 0.76
CA ARG A 110 15.07 0.63 1.24
C ARG A 110 14.10 -0.11 0.31
N LEU A 111 13.18 0.60 -0.36
CA LEU A 111 12.23 0.00 -1.30
C LEU A 111 12.93 -0.65 -2.51
N ARG A 112 14.16 -0.24 -2.83
CA ARG A 112 14.90 -0.77 -3.98
C ARG A 112 15.42 -2.19 -3.81
N VAL A 113 15.54 -2.64 -2.56
CA VAL A 113 16.18 -3.92 -2.19
C VAL A 113 15.24 -4.88 -1.47
N GLN A 114 13.92 -4.69 -1.61
CA GLN A 114 12.89 -5.57 -1.06
C GLN A 114 12.49 -6.65 -2.08
N GLU A 115 11.18 -6.94 -2.25
CA GLU A 115 10.69 -8.00 -3.15
C GLU A 115 11.06 -7.76 -4.62
N CYS A 116 11.10 -6.50 -5.03
CA CYS A 116 11.60 -6.04 -6.33
C CYS A 116 12.27 -4.67 -6.14
N GLU A 117 12.81 -4.09 -7.20
CA GLU A 117 13.21 -2.70 -7.20
C GLU A 117 11.94 -1.83 -7.29
N ARG A 118 11.29 -1.59 -6.14
CA ARG A 118 9.96 -0.98 -6.02
C ARG A 118 9.89 0.45 -6.55
N VAL A 119 10.98 1.23 -6.40
CA VAL A 119 11.00 2.64 -6.86
C VAL A 119 10.88 2.69 -8.37
N GLN A 120 11.70 1.91 -9.08
CA GLN A 120 11.65 1.80 -10.53
C GLN A 120 10.33 1.18 -11.00
N ALA A 121 9.84 0.14 -10.31
CA ALA A 121 8.57 -0.51 -10.63
C ALA A 121 7.40 0.47 -10.53
N LEU A 122 7.28 1.22 -9.43
CA LEU A 122 6.23 2.23 -9.25
C LEU A 122 6.31 3.30 -10.34
N ARG A 123 7.50 3.86 -10.59
CA ARG A 123 7.69 4.84 -11.65
C ARG A 123 7.28 4.29 -13.02
N THR A 124 7.73 3.09 -13.35
CA THR A 124 7.45 2.46 -14.66
C THR A 124 5.95 2.23 -14.85
N GLU A 125 5.30 1.60 -13.87
CA GLU A 125 3.90 1.21 -14.01
C GLU A 125 2.96 2.43 -13.94
N LEU A 126 3.25 3.43 -13.10
CA LEU A 126 2.50 4.70 -13.08
C LEU A 126 2.68 5.48 -14.39
N THR A 127 3.88 5.51 -14.97
CA THR A 127 4.12 6.15 -16.28
C THR A 127 3.31 5.48 -17.40
N LYS A 128 3.17 4.14 -17.40
CA LYS A 128 2.28 3.44 -18.34
C LYS A 128 0.82 3.90 -18.21
N CYS A 129 0.42 4.31 -17.02
CA CYS A 129 -0.93 4.82 -16.75
C CYS A 129 -1.08 6.33 -17.06
N GLY A 130 -0.05 6.98 -17.60
CA GLY A 130 -0.08 8.40 -17.93
C GLY A 130 0.29 9.33 -16.77
N ALA A 131 0.83 8.81 -15.67
CA ALA A 131 1.31 9.64 -14.56
C ALA A 131 2.58 10.42 -14.96
N VAL A 132 2.67 11.64 -14.49
CA VAL A 132 3.88 12.48 -14.59
C VAL A 132 4.69 12.28 -13.31
N ILE A 133 5.77 11.52 -13.43
CA ILE A 133 6.59 11.10 -12.29
C ILE A 133 8.07 11.19 -12.65
N ARG A 134 8.88 11.78 -11.77
CA ARG A 134 10.32 11.93 -11.92
C ARG A 134 11.03 11.28 -10.72
N GLU A 135 12.08 10.54 -11.02
CA GLU A 135 12.97 9.95 -10.02
C GLU A 135 14.25 10.78 -9.89
N GLU A 136 14.66 11.05 -8.65
CA GLU A 136 15.90 11.73 -8.34
C GLU A 136 16.54 11.09 -7.10
N GLY A 137 17.58 10.28 -7.31
CA GLY A 137 18.14 9.47 -6.22
C GLY A 137 17.07 8.58 -5.58
N ASP A 138 16.92 8.65 -4.27
CA ASP A 138 15.92 7.90 -3.52
C ASP A 138 14.61 8.68 -3.28
N THR A 139 14.29 9.59 -4.22
CA THR A 139 13.08 10.39 -4.18
C THR A 139 12.25 10.22 -5.46
N LEU A 140 10.94 10.10 -5.31
CA LEU A 140 9.97 10.19 -6.40
C LEU A 140 9.19 11.50 -6.27
N HIS A 141 9.18 12.29 -7.33
CA HIS A 141 8.34 13.48 -7.47
C HIS A 141 7.16 13.15 -8.36
N VAL A 142 5.95 13.25 -7.84
CA VAL A 142 4.72 12.90 -8.55
C VAL A 142 3.87 14.15 -8.74
N GLU A 143 3.53 14.43 -10.00
CA GLU A 143 2.68 15.55 -10.38
C GLU A 143 1.22 15.11 -10.51
N PRO A 144 0.24 15.99 -10.27
CA PRO A 144 -1.15 15.76 -10.65
C PRO A 144 -1.24 15.35 -12.12
N SER A 145 -1.96 14.29 -12.39
CA SER A 145 -2.01 13.69 -13.74
C SER A 145 -3.46 13.43 -14.16
N PRO A 146 -4.22 14.46 -14.56
CA PRO A 146 -5.65 14.33 -14.87
C PRO A 146 -5.93 13.42 -16.09
N GLY A 147 -4.92 13.10 -16.89
CA GLY A 147 -5.01 12.22 -18.04
C GLY A 147 -4.74 10.74 -17.75
N MET A 148 -4.83 10.30 -16.50
CA MET A 148 -4.62 8.90 -16.14
C MET A 148 -5.54 7.96 -16.91
N HIS A 149 -5.00 6.83 -17.35
CA HIS A 149 -5.71 5.79 -18.10
C HIS A 149 -5.25 4.38 -17.71
N GLY A 150 -6.04 3.38 -18.03
CA GLY A 150 -5.73 1.99 -17.73
C GLY A 150 -4.56 1.46 -18.54
N ALA A 151 -3.82 0.54 -17.94
CA ALA A 151 -2.72 -0.18 -18.56
C ALA A 151 -2.62 -1.60 -18.00
N GLU A 152 -1.83 -2.45 -18.66
CA GLU A 152 -1.42 -3.73 -18.09
C GLU A 152 -0.23 -3.54 -17.17
N ILE A 153 -0.43 -3.84 -15.90
CA ILE A 153 0.51 -3.64 -14.80
C ILE A 153 1.28 -4.91 -14.53
N GLU A 154 2.59 -4.85 -14.64
CA GLU A 154 3.47 -5.91 -14.14
C GLU A 154 3.60 -5.79 -12.62
N THR A 155 3.31 -6.87 -11.91
CA THR A 155 3.38 -6.88 -10.44
C THR A 155 4.77 -7.22 -9.91
N TYR A 156 5.68 -7.65 -10.77
CA TYR A 156 7.05 -8.08 -10.38
C TYR A 156 7.03 -9.16 -9.27
N ASN A 157 5.96 -9.96 -9.23
CA ASN A 157 5.69 -10.93 -8.17
C ASN A 157 5.67 -10.29 -6.75
N ASP A 158 5.39 -9.00 -6.67
CA ASP A 158 5.29 -8.22 -5.43
C ASP A 158 3.82 -7.97 -5.08
N HIS A 159 3.41 -8.48 -3.93
CA HIS A 159 2.05 -8.35 -3.42
C HIS A 159 1.62 -6.88 -3.23
N ARG A 160 2.55 -5.99 -2.83
CA ARG A 160 2.24 -4.57 -2.65
C ARG A 160 2.00 -3.86 -3.97
N MET A 161 2.76 -4.19 -5.02
CA MET A 161 2.47 -3.69 -6.37
C MET A 161 1.06 -4.10 -6.82
N ALA A 162 0.69 -5.37 -6.65
CA ALA A 162 -0.64 -5.84 -7.02
C ALA A 162 -1.74 -5.09 -6.25
N MET A 163 -1.62 -4.93 -4.93
CA MET A 163 -2.64 -4.31 -4.10
C MET A 163 -2.75 -2.79 -4.33
N CYS A 164 -1.63 -2.09 -4.50
CA CYS A 164 -1.62 -0.65 -4.79
C CYS A 164 -2.27 -0.34 -6.16
N PHE A 165 -1.95 -1.10 -7.20
CA PHE A 165 -2.54 -0.86 -8.51
C PHE A 165 -3.98 -1.36 -8.62
N ALA A 166 -4.41 -2.36 -7.82
CA ALA A 166 -5.82 -2.68 -7.66
C ALA A 166 -6.59 -1.47 -7.10
N LEU A 167 -6.03 -0.79 -6.09
CA LEU A 167 -6.62 0.42 -5.52
C LEU A 167 -6.73 1.53 -6.57
N LEU A 168 -5.67 1.78 -7.36
CA LEU A 168 -5.72 2.74 -8.47
C LEU A 168 -6.85 2.43 -9.46
N GLY A 169 -7.08 1.15 -9.73
CA GLY A 169 -8.12 0.66 -10.64
C GLY A 169 -9.55 1.04 -10.24
N ILE A 170 -9.81 1.43 -8.99
CA ILE A 170 -11.11 1.95 -8.55
C ILE A 170 -11.45 3.25 -9.29
N LYS A 171 -10.45 4.11 -9.55
CA LYS A 171 -10.65 5.43 -10.15
C LYS A 171 -10.20 5.51 -11.60
N VAL A 172 -9.25 4.64 -12.00
CA VAL A 172 -8.67 4.62 -13.33
C VAL A 172 -9.14 3.36 -14.07
N PRO A 173 -10.17 3.46 -14.93
CA PRO A 173 -10.72 2.31 -15.65
C PRO A 173 -9.68 1.64 -16.54
N GLY A 174 -9.72 0.31 -16.65
CA GLY A 174 -8.87 -0.46 -17.54
C GLY A 174 -7.51 -0.86 -16.96
N ILE A 175 -7.28 -0.67 -15.67
CA ILE A 175 -6.14 -1.29 -14.98
C ILE A 175 -6.30 -2.82 -15.03
N ARG A 176 -5.28 -3.52 -15.51
CA ARG A 176 -5.19 -4.98 -15.56
C ARG A 176 -3.92 -5.43 -14.86
N LEU A 177 -4.04 -6.36 -13.92
CA LEU A 177 -2.91 -6.86 -13.13
C LEU A 177 -2.40 -8.18 -13.74
N ARG A 178 -1.10 -8.26 -14.02
CA ARG A 178 -0.42 -9.54 -14.29
C ARG A 178 -0.05 -10.19 -12.97
N ASN A 179 -0.26 -11.52 -12.88
CA ASN A 179 0.04 -12.30 -11.68
C ASN A 179 -0.53 -11.68 -10.37
N PRO A 180 -1.85 -11.40 -10.29
CA PRO A 180 -2.45 -10.87 -9.06
C PRO A 180 -2.34 -11.86 -7.88
N ALA A 181 -2.11 -13.13 -8.15
CA ALA A 181 -1.95 -14.19 -7.15
C ALA A 181 -0.76 -13.99 -6.19
N CYS A 182 0.18 -13.10 -6.51
CA CYS A 182 1.28 -12.77 -5.59
C CYS A 182 0.82 -12.18 -4.24
N VAL A 183 -0.43 -11.69 -4.13
CA VAL A 183 -1.00 -11.21 -2.87
C VAL A 183 -1.09 -12.28 -1.79
N LYS A 184 -1.09 -13.57 -2.17
CA LYS A 184 -1.15 -14.69 -1.21
C LYS A 184 -0.05 -14.67 -0.16
N LYS A 185 1.07 -14.02 -0.44
CA LYS A 185 2.20 -13.90 0.47
C LYS A 185 1.83 -13.27 1.81
N THR A 186 0.94 -12.28 1.80
CA THR A 186 0.58 -11.50 2.99
C THR A 186 -0.92 -11.30 3.19
N PHE A 187 -1.72 -11.37 2.11
CA PHE A 187 -3.13 -11.06 2.17
C PHE A 187 -3.93 -11.92 1.17
N PRO A 188 -4.04 -13.25 1.38
CA PRO A 188 -4.61 -14.19 0.41
C PRO A 188 -6.07 -13.90 0.05
N ASN A 189 -6.85 -13.27 0.93
CA ASN A 189 -8.23 -12.87 0.68
C ASN A 189 -8.38 -11.38 0.32
N PHE A 190 -7.31 -10.70 -0.13
CA PHE A 190 -7.35 -9.28 -0.48
C PHE A 190 -8.44 -8.95 -1.50
N PHE A 191 -8.49 -9.67 -2.62
CA PHE A 191 -9.47 -9.42 -3.67
C PHE A 191 -10.90 -9.75 -3.25
N GLN A 192 -11.08 -10.74 -2.38
CA GLN A 192 -12.39 -11.01 -1.77
C GLN A 192 -12.86 -9.82 -0.92
N LYS A 193 -11.98 -9.26 -0.08
CA LYS A 193 -12.28 -8.06 0.71
C LYS A 193 -12.52 -6.83 -0.17
N PHE A 194 -11.79 -6.72 -1.27
CA PHE A 194 -11.94 -5.63 -2.22
C PHE A 194 -13.28 -5.66 -2.94
N ALA A 195 -13.76 -6.87 -3.31
CA ALA A 195 -15.01 -7.06 -4.03
C ALA A 195 -16.26 -7.18 -3.14
N ALA A 196 -16.10 -7.59 -1.88
CA ALA A 196 -17.24 -7.75 -0.98
C ALA A 196 -18.03 -6.45 -0.81
N ASP A 197 -19.35 -6.56 -0.69
CA ASP A 197 -20.21 -5.41 -0.47
C ASP A 197 -19.91 -4.70 0.85
N PRO A 198 -20.05 -3.36 0.91
CA PRO A 198 -19.98 -2.62 2.16
C PRO A 198 -21.00 -3.14 3.19
N PRO A 199 -20.68 -3.12 4.48
CA PRO A 199 -19.46 -2.64 5.11
C PRO A 199 -18.31 -3.67 5.18
N ARG A 200 -18.44 -4.85 4.56
CA ARG A 200 -17.45 -5.93 4.62
C ARG A 200 -16.31 -5.78 3.61
N GLY A 201 -16.45 -4.89 2.65
CA GLY A 201 -15.48 -4.61 1.59
C GLY A 201 -15.83 -3.31 0.86
N LEU A 202 -15.27 -3.15 -0.35
CA LEU A 202 -15.37 -1.93 -1.13
C LEU A 202 -16.44 -1.99 -2.24
N GLY A 203 -17.03 -3.15 -2.50
CA GLY A 203 -18.00 -3.35 -3.59
C GLY A 203 -17.39 -3.23 -4.99
N VAL A 204 -16.10 -3.46 -5.15
CA VAL A 204 -15.39 -3.29 -6.43
C VAL A 204 -15.60 -4.50 -7.34
N GLY A 205 -16.12 -4.28 -8.54
CA GLY A 205 -16.24 -5.33 -9.55
C GLY A 205 -14.87 -5.75 -10.11
N ILE A 206 -14.55 -7.05 -10.05
CA ILE A 206 -13.31 -7.61 -10.58
C ILE A 206 -13.65 -8.60 -11.69
N GLN A 207 -12.98 -8.45 -12.84
CA GLN A 207 -13.19 -9.28 -14.01
C GLN A 207 -11.95 -10.11 -14.36
N GLY A 208 -12.17 -11.30 -14.85
CA GLY A 208 -11.15 -12.12 -15.46
C GLY A 208 -10.74 -11.61 -16.87
N VAL A 209 -9.75 -12.26 -17.46
CA VAL A 209 -9.25 -11.92 -18.80
C VAL A 209 -10.30 -12.08 -19.91
N ASP A 210 -11.33 -12.88 -19.66
CA ASP A 210 -12.47 -13.11 -20.53
C ASP A 210 -13.58 -12.05 -20.38
N GLY A 211 -13.39 -11.07 -19.51
CA GLY A 211 -14.36 -10.01 -19.20
C GLY A 211 -15.51 -10.46 -18.29
N ARG A 212 -15.53 -11.72 -17.83
CA ARG A 212 -16.51 -12.22 -16.86
C ARG A 212 -16.18 -11.73 -15.45
N SER A 213 -17.18 -11.37 -14.68
CA SER A 213 -17.01 -11.11 -13.24
C SER A 213 -16.56 -12.37 -12.52
N LEU A 214 -15.54 -12.25 -11.67
CA LEU A 214 -15.03 -13.36 -10.86
C LEU A 214 -15.90 -13.59 -9.64
N SER A 215 -16.12 -14.85 -9.28
CA SER A 215 -16.82 -15.24 -8.05
C SER A 215 -15.94 -15.02 -6.81
N ASN A 216 -16.57 -15.04 -5.63
CA ASN A 216 -15.83 -14.86 -4.38
C ASN A 216 -14.77 -15.96 -4.16
N GLU A 217 -15.04 -17.20 -4.59
CA GLU A 217 -14.09 -18.31 -4.52
C GLU A 217 -12.90 -18.09 -5.44
N GLU A 218 -13.13 -17.57 -6.65
CA GLU A 218 -12.07 -17.30 -7.63
C GLU A 218 -11.16 -16.13 -7.21
N LEU A 219 -11.66 -15.26 -6.33
CA LEU A 219 -10.91 -14.12 -5.78
C LEU A 219 -10.02 -14.51 -4.58
N PHE A 220 -10.16 -15.71 -4.06
CA PHE A 220 -9.27 -16.22 -3.02
C PHE A 220 -8.01 -16.83 -3.63
N VAL A 221 -6.86 -16.50 -3.10
CA VAL A 221 -5.57 -17.00 -3.59
C VAL A 221 -4.91 -17.83 -2.50
N ALA A 222 -4.96 -19.14 -2.67
CA ALA A 222 -4.35 -20.14 -1.76
C ALA A 222 -2.83 -20.26 -1.95
#